data_4d31492806c588ab0e01094c39d2422e
#
_entry.id   4d31492806c588ab0e01094c39d2422e
#
_cell.length_a   1.000
_cell.length_b   1.000
_cell.length_c   1.000
_cell.angle_alpha   90.00
_cell.angle_beta   90.00
_cell.angle_gamma   90.00
#
_symmetry.space_group_name_H-M   'P 1'
#
loop_
_entity.id
_entity.type
_entity.pdbx_description
1 polymer ?
#
loop_
_entity_poly.entity_id
_entity_poly.type
_entity_poly.pdbx_seq_one_letter_code
_entity_poly.pdbx_strand_id
1 'polypeptide(L)'
;MIEHVLDLGNQLKKELETSTDFVIDSYNDLLIVGMGGSGVAGDVLKLVLNETTQINVEVRKAYGIPKVVADRRPKCLFISYSGNTEETVEAVNDAIKNNLDWSVISSGGQLLELAKEHERPFVKVPPGLQPRAAFGLMTKAVMHYVSSDKDGEYLEMCNQAGEYLNEVLSNQSENELLAQALNLSKEISTKTSVIYGGTPSVSYTHLTLPTIYSV
;
A
#
# COMPACT_ATOMS: atom_id res chain seq x y z
N MET A 1 16.19 -8.85 -7.51
CA MET A 1 15.01 -9.06 -6.62
C MET A 1 15.42 -9.23 -5.16
N ILE A 2 16.48 -9.98 -4.84
CA ILE A 2 16.96 -10.11 -3.45
C ILE A 2 17.34 -8.76 -2.84
N GLU A 3 17.97 -7.89 -3.60
CA GLU A 3 18.32 -6.52 -3.18
C GLU A 3 17.11 -5.75 -2.65
N HIS A 4 15.94 -5.91 -3.28
CA HIS A 4 14.72 -5.24 -2.82
C HIS A 4 14.16 -5.83 -1.53
N VAL A 5 14.39 -7.12 -1.28
CA VAL A 5 14.03 -7.77 -0.01
C VAL A 5 14.94 -7.24 1.10
N LEU A 6 16.23 -7.16 0.83
CA LEU A 6 17.23 -6.63 1.77
C LEU A 6 17.04 -5.13 2.04
N ASP A 7 16.48 -4.39 1.08
CA ASP A 7 16.20 -2.94 1.22
C ASP A 7 14.85 -2.62 1.90
N LEU A 8 14.05 -3.63 2.26
CA LEU A 8 12.70 -3.44 2.81
C LEU A 8 12.69 -2.55 4.06
N GLY A 9 13.64 -2.75 4.97
CA GLY A 9 13.78 -1.93 6.17
C GLY A 9 14.10 -0.45 5.84
N ASN A 10 14.93 -0.20 4.82
CA ASN A 10 15.22 1.17 4.37
C ASN A 10 14.02 1.83 3.69
N GLN A 11 13.21 1.05 2.96
CA GLN A 11 11.97 1.57 2.38
C GLN A 11 11.00 2.08 3.44
N LEU A 12 10.85 1.37 4.57
CA LEU A 12 10.01 1.78 5.70
C LEU A 12 10.52 3.06 6.40
N LYS A 13 11.81 3.35 6.30
CA LYS A 13 12.46 4.54 6.89
C LYS A 13 12.56 5.73 5.93
N LYS A 14 12.13 5.55 4.67
CA LYS A 14 12.28 6.58 3.63
C LYS A 14 11.44 7.81 3.93
N GLU A 15 12.04 9.00 3.81
CA GLU A 15 11.28 10.25 3.77
C GLU A 15 10.50 10.38 2.46
N LEU A 16 9.28 10.86 2.54
CA LEU A 16 8.36 10.99 1.41
C LEU A 16 7.96 12.44 1.18
N GLU A 17 7.73 12.78 -0.08
CA GLU A 17 7.23 14.09 -0.49
C GLU A 17 5.70 14.12 -0.31
N THR A 18 5.20 15.13 0.41
CA THR A 18 3.77 15.35 0.62
C THR A 18 3.36 16.75 0.22
N SER A 19 2.13 16.91 -0.27
CA SER A 19 1.64 18.22 -0.71
C SER A 19 1.04 19.06 0.40
N THR A 20 0.36 18.42 1.35
CA THR A 20 -0.36 19.08 2.46
C THR A 20 -0.56 18.12 3.61
N ASP A 21 -0.95 18.67 4.75
CA ASP A 21 -1.38 17.88 5.88
C ASP A 21 -2.74 17.22 5.60
N PHE A 22 -2.89 16.00 6.05
CA PHE A 22 -4.12 15.24 5.96
C PHE A 22 -4.78 15.22 7.32
N VAL A 23 -6.07 15.53 7.38
CA VAL A 23 -6.86 15.42 8.60
C VAL A 23 -7.81 14.24 8.45
N ILE A 24 -7.49 13.14 9.12
CA ILE A 24 -8.29 11.91 9.03
C ILE A 24 -9.39 11.84 10.08
N ASP A 25 -9.19 12.47 11.21
CA ASP A 25 -10.12 12.41 12.37
C ASP A 25 -11.50 13.04 12.11
N SER A 26 -11.63 13.82 11.03
CA SER A 26 -12.92 14.40 10.64
C SER A 26 -13.83 13.48 9.82
N TYR A 27 -13.38 12.24 9.54
CA TYR A 27 -14.12 11.29 8.71
C TYR A 27 -14.45 10.00 9.48
N ASN A 28 -15.71 9.56 9.35
CA ASN A 28 -16.17 8.30 9.92
C ASN A 28 -16.09 7.14 8.92
N ASP A 29 -15.85 7.43 7.63
CA ASP A 29 -15.88 6.45 6.54
C ASP A 29 -14.73 6.72 5.57
N LEU A 30 -13.85 5.73 5.38
CA LEU A 30 -12.69 5.79 4.50
C LEU A 30 -12.78 4.70 3.44
N LEU A 31 -12.83 5.09 2.17
CA LEU A 31 -12.72 4.20 1.03
C LEU A 31 -11.29 4.22 0.49
N ILE A 32 -10.64 3.07 0.49
CA ILE A 32 -9.31 2.90 -0.09
C ILE A 32 -9.46 2.13 -1.40
N VAL A 33 -8.93 2.67 -2.50
CA VAL A 33 -8.96 2.02 -3.81
C VAL A 33 -7.53 1.78 -4.30
N GLY A 34 -7.21 0.53 -4.62
CA GLY A 34 -5.89 0.18 -5.15
C GLY A 34 -5.82 -1.28 -5.58
N MET A 35 -4.98 -1.58 -6.57
CA MET A 35 -4.83 -2.92 -7.14
C MET A 35 -3.51 -3.57 -6.74
N GLY A 36 -3.46 -4.90 -6.73
CA GLY A 36 -2.22 -5.65 -6.48
C GLY A 36 -1.49 -5.22 -5.20
N GLY A 37 -0.21 -4.90 -5.30
CA GLY A 37 0.61 -4.43 -4.17
C GLY A 37 0.11 -3.13 -3.54
N SER A 38 -0.47 -2.22 -4.32
CA SER A 38 -1.08 -0.99 -3.82
C SER A 38 -2.34 -1.30 -2.99
N GLY A 39 -3.15 -2.27 -3.43
CA GLY A 39 -4.30 -2.74 -2.66
C GLY A 39 -3.91 -3.39 -1.33
N VAL A 40 -2.77 -4.10 -1.29
CA VAL A 40 -2.24 -4.68 -0.05
C VAL A 40 -1.79 -3.60 0.93
N ALA A 41 -1.18 -2.51 0.46
CA ALA A 41 -0.88 -1.37 1.34
C ALA A 41 -2.16 -0.79 1.97
N GLY A 42 -3.27 -0.75 1.21
CA GLY A 42 -4.58 -0.40 1.73
C GLY A 42 -5.09 -1.36 2.80
N ASP A 43 -4.88 -2.67 2.62
CA ASP A 43 -5.24 -3.67 3.65
C ASP A 43 -4.43 -3.47 4.93
N VAL A 44 -3.12 -3.17 4.83
CA VAL A 44 -2.27 -2.85 6.00
C VAL A 44 -2.83 -1.64 6.74
N LEU A 45 -3.18 -0.57 6.01
CA LEU A 45 -3.78 0.62 6.62
C LEU A 45 -5.10 0.29 7.33
N LYS A 46 -5.97 -0.50 6.67
CA LYS A 46 -7.22 -0.96 7.28
C LYS A 46 -6.99 -1.71 8.58
N LEU A 47 -5.98 -2.59 8.65
CA LEU A 47 -5.63 -3.31 9.86
C LEU A 47 -5.27 -2.36 11.00
N VAL A 48 -4.38 -1.41 10.73
CA VAL A 48 -3.96 -0.44 11.74
C VAL A 48 -5.12 0.42 12.22
N LEU A 49 -5.92 0.96 11.30
CA LEU A 49 -7.05 1.82 11.66
C LEU A 49 -8.15 1.08 12.41
N ASN A 50 -8.45 -0.18 12.08
CA ASN A 50 -9.43 -0.98 12.81
C ASN A 50 -9.05 -1.24 14.27
N GLU A 51 -7.74 -1.32 14.58
CA GLU A 51 -7.24 -1.52 15.94
C GLU A 51 -7.10 -0.21 16.71
N THR A 52 -6.96 0.93 16.03
CA THR A 52 -6.57 2.19 16.67
C THR A 52 -7.65 3.27 16.60
N THR A 53 -8.69 3.08 15.77
CA THR A 53 -9.73 4.09 15.52
C THR A 53 -11.13 3.48 15.43
N GLN A 54 -12.15 4.36 15.35
CA GLN A 54 -13.55 3.99 15.08
C GLN A 54 -13.94 4.22 13.61
N ILE A 55 -12.97 4.51 12.74
CA ILE A 55 -13.22 4.79 11.32
C ILE A 55 -13.63 3.49 10.62
N ASN A 56 -14.73 3.53 9.87
CA ASN A 56 -15.11 2.43 8.99
C ASN A 56 -14.23 2.43 7.74
N VAL A 57 -13.42 1.38 7.55
CA VAL A 57 -12.47 1.29 6.43
C VAL A 57 -12.89 0.22 5.44
N GLU A 58 -13.17 0.62 4.20
CA GLU A 58 -13.43 -0.27 3.07
C GLU A 58 -12.25 -0.24 2.10
N VAL A 59 -11.68 -1.41 1.76
CA VAL A 59 -10.65 -1.56 0.71
C VAL A 59 -11.28 -2.16 -0.52
N ARG A 60 -11.20 -1.43 -1.63
CA ARG A 60 -11.77 -1.82 -2.92
C ARG A 60 -10.66 -2.12 -3.92
N LYS A 61 -10.69 -3.32 -4.49
CA LYS A 61 -9.77 -3.80 -5.53
C LYS A 61 -10.54 -4.10 -6.81
N ALA A 62 -11.22 -3.08 -7.35
CA ALA A 62 -12.09 -3.19 -8.52
C ALA A 62 -12.28 -1.83 -9.18
N TYR A 63 -12.85 -1.83 -10.38
CA TYR A 63 -13.21 -0.62 -11.12
C TYR A 63 -14.24 0.24 -10.41
N GLY A 64 -14.07 1.54 -10.53
CA GLY A 64 -15.02 2.58 -10.18
C GLY A 64 -15.51 2.58 -8.71
N ILE A 65 -16.38 3.50 -8.38
CA ILE A 65 -17.03 3.62 -7.07
C ILE A 65 -18.53 3.32 -7.23
N PRO A 66 -19.06 2.23 -6.63
CA PRO A 66 -20.49 1.97 -6.67
C PRO A 66 -21.28 3.12 -6.09
N LYS A 67 -22.46 3.40 -6.69
CA LYS A 67 -23.33 4.49 -6.22
C LYS A 67 -23.65 4.41 -4.73
N VAL A 68 -23.95 3.22 -4.20
CA VAL A 68 -24.23 3.00 -2.77
C VAL A 68 -23.06 3.39 -1.86
N VAL A 69 -21.83 3.28 -2.35
CA VAL A 69 -20.62 3.70 -1.64
C VAL A 69 -20.46 5.23 -1.74
N ALA A 70 -20.62 5.78 -2.95
CA ALA A 70 -20.55 7.23 -3.18
C ALA A 70 -21.61 8.00 -2.38
N ASP A 71 -22.82 7.45 -2.24
CA ASP A 71 -23.92 8.07 -1.48
C ASP A 71 -23.59 8.23 0.03
N ARG A 72 -22.68 7.41 0.59
CA ARG A 72 -22.16 7.56 1.97
C ARG A 72 -21.18 8.73 2.12
N ARG A 73 -20.67 9.26 1.00
CA ARG A 73 -19.66 10.35 0.94
C ARG A 73 -18.41 10.04 1.76
N PRO A 74 -17.76 8.87 1.55
CA PRO A 74 -16.55 8.53 2.29
C PRO A 74 -15.42 9.50 1.91
N LYS A 75 -14.42 9.65 2.78
CA LYS A 75 -13.09 10.09 2.37
C LYS A 75 -12.49 9.01 1.47
N CYS A 76 -11.95 9.38 0.30
CA CYS A 76 -11.37 8.43 -0.63
C CYS A 76 -9.85 8.53 -0.66
N LEU A 77 -9.16 7.40 -0.57
CA LEU A 77 -7.72 7.28 -0.75
C LEU A 77 -7.42 6.37 -1.94
N PHE A 78 -6.85 6.95 -3.00
CA PHE A 78 -6.49 6.22 -4.21
C PHE A 78 -5.01 5.88 -4.21
N ILE A 79 -4.69 4.60 -4.32
CA ILE A 79 -3.32 4.08 -4.20
C ILE A 79 -2.93 3.37 -5.50
N SER A 80 -1.92 3.89 -6.19
CA SER A 80 -1.29 3.21 -7.31
C SER A 80 0.18 3.60 -7.41
N TYR A 81 1.07 2.61 -7.28
CA TYR A 81 2.51 2.89 -7.38
C TYR A 81 2.87 3.53 -8.73
N SER A 82 2.39 2.99 -9.85
CA SER A 82 2.65 3.57 -11.18
C SER A 82 1.85 4.85 -11.45
N GLY A 83 0.73 5.04 -10.76
CA GLY A 83 -0.23 6.11 -11.01
C GLY A 83 -1.06 5.97 -12.28
N ASN A 84 -0.95 4.84 -12.99
CA ASN A 84 -1.62 4.59 -14.27
C ASN A 84 -2.50 3.34 -14.27
N THR A 85 -2.80 2.79 -13.07
CA THR A 85 -3.69 1.64 -12.95
C THR A 85 -5.10 2.06 -13.34
N GLU A 86 -5.64 1.46 -14.40
CA GLU A 86 -6.89 1.86 -15.04
C GLU A 86 -8.06 1.89 -14.07
N GLU A 87 -8.19 0.84 -13.25
CA GLU A 87 -9.25 0.71 -12.24
C GLU A 87 -9.20 1.85 -11.21
N THR A 88 -7.98 2.23 -10.81
CA THR A 88 -7.78 3.30 -9.82
C THR A 88 -8.05 4.67 -10.44
N VAL A 89 -7.62 4.90 -11.69
CA VAL A 89 -7.90 6.15 -12.42
C VAL A 89 -9.40 6.32 -12.66
N GLU A 90 -10.11 5.25 -13.04
CA GLU A 90 -11.57 5.29 -13.19
C GLU A 90 -12.26 5.65 -11.88
N ALA A 91 -11.81 5.07 -10.76
CA ALA A 91 -12.36 5.38 -9.45
C ALA A 91 -12.12 6.84 -9.02
N VAL A 92 -10.97 7.44 -9.37
CA VAL A 92 -10.73 8.88 -9.18
C VAL A 92 -11.73 9.71 -10.00
N ASN A 93 -11.95 9.36 -11.25
CA ASN A 93 -12.92 10.05 -12.09
C ASN A 93 -14.36 9.97 -11.52
N ASP A 94 -14.72 8.83 -10.92
CA ASP A 94 -16.00 8.69 -10.24
C ASP A 94 -16.07 9.55 -8.97
N ALA A 95 -14.97 9.66 -8.20
CA ALA A 95 -14.90 10.55 -7.05
C ALA A 95 -15.09 12.02 -7.46
N ILE A 96 -14.46 12.44 -8.56
CA ILE A 96 -14.61 13.80 -9.12
C ILE A 96 -16.09 14.05 -9.52
N LYS A 97 -16.69 13.13 -10.29
CA LYS A 97 -18.11 13.24 -10.73
C LYS A 97 -19.08 13.33 -9.56
N ASN A 98 -18.82 12.61 -8.47
CA ASN A 98 -19.66 12.58 -7.28
C ASN A 98 -19.29 13.66 -6.24
N ASN A 99 -18.32 14.53 -6.57
CA ASN A 99 -17.81 15.56 -5.67
C ASN A 99 -17.46 15.03 -4.28
N LEU A 100 -16.73 13.88 -4.26
CA LEU A 100 -16.20 13.28 -3.03
C LEU A 100 -14.92 13.99 -2.62
N ASP A 101 -14.56 13.87 -1.35
CA ASP A 101 -13.23 14.28 -0.89
C ASP A 101 -12.24 13.13 -1.11
N TRP A 102 -11.07 13.44 -1.70
CA TRP A 102 -10.12 12.40 -2.09
C TRP A 102 -8.67 12.85 -2.05
N SER A 103 -7.79 11.87 -1.93
CA SER A 103 -6.35 12.01 -1.87
C SER A 103 -5.67 10.87 -2.62
N VAL A 104 -4.37 11.01 -2.91
CA VAL A 104 -3.61 10.07 -3.74
C VAL A 104 -2.30 9.66 -3.08
N ILE A 105 -1.92 8.38 -3.26
CA ILE A 105 -0.57 7.88 -3.02
C ILE A 105 -0.05 7.29 -4.34
N SER A 106 1.03 7.87 -4.88
CA SER A 106 1.60 7.43 -6.15
C SER A 106 3.07 7.82 -6.32
N SER A 107 3.80 7.17 -7.23
CA SER A 107 5.12 7.64 -7.65
C SER A 107 5.06 8.65 -8.80
N GLY A 108 3.93 8.78 -9.46
CA GLY A 108 3.74 9.65 -10.64
C GLY A 108 2.46 9.30 -11.40
N GLY A 109 2.51 9.48 -12.74
CA GLY A 109 1.44 9.11 -13.65
C GLY A 109 0.17 9.95 -13.50
N GLN A 110 -0.91 9.46 -14.12
CA GLN A 110 -2.19 10.17 -14.19
C GLN A 110 -2.78 10.50 -12.80
N LEU A 111 -2.61 9.62 -11.81
CA LEU A 111 -3.11 9.88 -10.47
C LEU A 111 -2.51 11.14 -9.86
N LEU A 112 -1.18 11.31 -9.98
CA LEU A 112 -0.50 12.48 -9.42
C LEU A 112 -0.82 13.74 -10.22
N GLU A 113 -1.00 13.63 -11.54
CA GLU A 113 -1.43 14.74 -12.40
C GLU A 113 -2.84 15.22 -12.01
N LEU A 114 -3.80 14.30 -11.88
CA LEU A 114 -5.16 14.61 -11.43
C LEU A 114 -5.17 15.24 -10.03
N ALA A 115 -4.36 14.73 -9.09
CA ALA A 115 -4.27 15.32 -7.76
C ALA A 115 -3.79 16.77 -7.81
N LYS A 116 -2.78 17.07 -8.63
CA LYS A 116 -2.26 18.43 -8.82
C LYS A 116 -3.27 19.34 -9.52
N GLU A 117 -3.92 18.86 -10.60
CA GLU A 117 -4.92 19.60 -11.35
C GLU A 117 -6.13 20.02 -10.50
N HIS A 118 -6.55 19.11 -9.61
CA HIS A 118 -7.69 19.35 -8.72
C HIS A 118 -7.29 19.85 -7.32
N GLU A 119 -6.02 20.23 -7.13
CA GLU A 119 -5.48 20.71 -5.84
C GLU A 119 -5.79 19.76 -4.68
N ARG A 120 -5.66 18.43 -4.95
CA ARG A 120 -5.93 17.39 -3.96
C ARG A 120 -4.66 16.95 -3.24
N PRO A 121 -4.79 16.57 -1.97
CA PRO A 121 -3.65 16.09 -1.20
C PRO A 121 -3.03 14.82 -1.82
N PHE A 122 -1.70 14.72 -1.76
CA PHE A 122 -0.99 13.52 -2.20
C PHE A 122 0.23 13.21 -1.35
N VAL A 123 0.57 11.93 -1.31
CA VAL A 123 1.87 11.42 -0.87
C VAL A 123 2.58 10.84 -2.09
N LYS A 124 3.77 11.37 -2.40
CA LYS A 124 4.57 10.90 -3.52
C LYS A 124 5.66 9.94 -3.03
N VAL A 125 5.68 8.75 -3.59
CA VAL A 125 6.70 7.74 -3.34
C VAL A 125 7.78 7.77 -4.41
N PRO A 126 9.04 7.42 -4.10
CA PRO A 126 10.10 7.33 -5.10
C PRO A 126 9.75 6.35 -6.23
N PRO A 127 9.98 6.73 -7.49
CA PRO A 127 9.80 5.84 -8.65
C PRO A 127 10.98 4.86 -8.80
N GLY A 128 10.88 3.95 -9.77
CA GLY A 128 12.00 3.10 -10.22
C GLY A 128 11.95 1.66 -9.74
N LEU A 129 11.05 1.31 -8.83
CA LEU A 129 10.82 -0.07 -8.41
C LEU A 129 9.67 -0.72 -9.20
N GLN A 130 9.68 -2.03 -9.24
CA GLN A 130 8.45 -2.75 -9.62
C GLN A 130 7.43 -2.65 -8.47
N PRO A 131 6.12 -2.56 -8.76
CA PRO A 131 5.09 -2.36 -7.72
C PRO A 131 5.18 -3.34 -6.54
N ARG A 132 5.47 -4.62 -6.83
CA ARG A 132 5.65 -5.66 -5.80
C ARG A 132 6.90 -5.49 -4.94
N ALA A 133 7.92 -4.79 -5.46
CA ALA A 133 9.17 -4.52 -4.75
C ALA A 133 9.10 -3.21 -3.94
N ALA A 134 8.07 -2.41 -4.13
CA ALA A 134 7.85 -1.13 -3.45
C ALA A 134 6.95 -1.26 -2.20
N PHE A 135 6.77 -2.46 -1.67
CA PHE A 135 5.83 -2.71 -0.57
C PHE A 135 6.17 -1.88 0.68
N GLY A 136 7.44 -1.79 1.06
CA GLY A 136 7.87 -0.97 2.20
C GLY A 136 7.58 0.52 1.98
N LEU A 137 7.85 1.06 0.78
CA LEU A 137 7.52 2.44 0.44
C LEU A 137 6.02 2.71 0.49
N MET A 138 5.20 1.80 -0.05
CA MET A 138 3.75 1.94 -0.05
C MET A 138 3.17 1.85 1.36
N THR A 139 3.71 0.95 2.20
CA THR A 139 3.36 0.87 3.64
C THR A 139 3.74 2.17 4.35
N LYS A 140 4.95 2.68 4.15
CA LYS A 140 5.36 3.98 4.71
C LYS A 140 4.43 5.11 4.27
N ALA A 141 4.02 5.12 3.00
CA ALA A 141 3.15 6.17 2.46
C ALA A 141 1.75 6.16 3.07
N VAL A 142 1.14 4.98 3.27
CA VAL A 142 -0.18 4.90 3.92
C VAL A 142 -0.10 5.24 5.41
N MET A 143 1.00 4.90 6.10
CA MET A 143 1.23 5.33 7.48
C MET A 143 1.48 6.83 7.58
N HIS A 144 2.19 7.42 6.62
CA HIS A 144 2.35 8.86 6.53
C HIS A 144 1.01 9.57 6.33
N TYR A 145 0.15 9.01 5.48
CA TYR A 145 -1.20 9.54 5.25
C TYR A 145 -2.01 9.68 6.53
N VAL A 146 -1.90 8.74 7.46
CA VAL A 146 -2.67 8.75 8.72
C VAL A 146 -1.94 9.36 9.91
N SER A 147 -0.66 9.67 9.77
CA SER A 147 0.18 10.21 10.86
C SER A 147 0.04 11.71 11.07
N SER A 148 -0.55 12.44 10.13
CA SER A 148 -0.59 13.90 10.18
C SER A 148 -1.28 14.45 11.44
N ASP A 149 -2.13 13.66 12.08
CA ASP A 149 -2.91 14.06 13.26
C ASP A 149 -2.48 13.42 14.59
N LYS A 150 -1.49 12.50 14.56
CA LYS A 150 -1.10 11.70 15.75
C LYS A 150 0.39 11.81 16.08
N ASP A 151 0.92 13.02 16.14
CA ASP A 151 2.30 13.31 16.56
C ASP A 151 3.38 12.39 15.91
N GLY A 152 3.08 11.81 14.75
CA GLY A 152 3.98 10.94 14.01
C GLY A 152 4.08 9.51 14.54
N GLU A 153 3.21 9.04 15.42
CA GLU A 153 3.26 7.70 16.03
C GLU A 153 3.39 6.58 14.99
N TYR A 154 2.57 6.59 13.93
CA TYR A 154 2.65 5.57 12.88
C TYR A 154 3.94 5.64 12.06
N LEU A 155 4.51 6.82 11.89
CA LEU A 155 5.81 6.99 11.24
C LEU A 155 6.94 6.44 12.09
N GLU A 156 6.87 6.63 13.39
CA GLU A 156 7.82 6.05 14.34
C GLU A 156 7.73 4.52 14.35
N MET A 157 6.53 3.95 14.33
CA MET A 157 6.34 2.50 14.18
C MET A 157 6.98 1.96 12.89
N CYS A 158 6.87 2.69 11.76
CA CYS A 158 7.55 2.32 10.52
C CYS A 158 9.08 2.37 10.67
N ASN A 159 9.62 3.38 11.34
CA ASN A 159 11.05 3.50 11.57
C ASN A 159 11.57 2.34 12.42
N GLN A 160 10.91 2.04 13.54
CA GLN A 160 11.24 0.91 14.42
C GLN A 160 11.15 -0.43 13.70
N ALA A 161 10.09 -0.66 12.91
CA ALA A 161 9.96 -1.85 12.08
C ALA A 161 11.09 -1.95 11.04
N GLY A 162 11.47 -0.82 10.44
CA GLY A 162 12.56 -0.75 9.48
C GLY A 162 13.92 -1.05 10.11
N GLU A 163 14.18 -0.57 11.33
CA GLU A 163 15.38 -0.87 12.08
C GLU A 163 15.46 -2.36 12.44
N TYR A 164 14.38 -2.90 12.97
CA TYR A 164 14.30 -4.32 13.30
C TYR A 164 14.54 -5.22 12.08
N LEU A 165 13.94 -4.92 10.94
CA LEU A 165 14.15 -5.66 9.70
C LEU A 165 15.60 -5.59 9.23
N ASN A 166 16.22 -4.41 9.27
CA ASN A 166 17.62 -4.24 8.91
C ASN A 166 18.53 -5.05 9.84
N GLU A 167 18.25 -5.08 11.16
CA GLU A 167 18.99 -5.91 12.11
C GLU A 167 18.86 -7.40 11.80
N VAL A 168 17.63 -7.89 11.62
CA VAL A 168 17.35 -9.32 11.31
C VAL A 168 18.04 -9.73 10.00
N LEU A 169 17.96 -8.89 8.97
CA LEU A 169 18.56 -9.19 7.67
C LEU A 169 20.09 -9.08 7.69
N SER A 170 20.67 -8.18 8.50
CA SER A 170 22.12 -8.04 8.63
C SER A 170 22.77 -9.20 9.41
N ASN A 171 22.00 -9.86 10.27
CA ASN A 171 22.44 -11.02 11.05
C ASN A 171 22.49 -12.32 10.22
N GLN A 172 21.99 -12.30 8.98
CA GLN A 172 22.05 -13.42 8.05
C GLN A 172 22.87 -13.02 6.82
N SER A 173 23.76 -13.88 6.37
CA SER A 173 24.46 -13.62 5.11
C SER A 173 23.47 -13.72 3.92
N GLU A 174 23.69 -12.92 2.87
CA GLU A 174 22.91 -13.02 1.61
C GLU A 174 22.90 -14.44 1.06
N ASN A 175 24.02 -15.16 1.17
CA ASN A 175 24.15 -16.56 0.73
C ASN A 175 23.27 -17.51 1.54
N GLU A 176 23.13 -17.31 2.85
CA GLU A 176 22.25 -18.12 3.70
C GLU A 176 20.78 -17.90 3.36
N LEU A 177 20.35 -16.64 3.21
CA LEU A 177 19.00 -16.31 2.78
C LEU A 177 18.67 -16.90 1.40
N LEU A 178 19.61 -16.80 0.47
CA LEU A 178 19.45 -17.36 -0.87
C LEU A 178 19.38 -18.89 -0.83
N ALA A 179 20.20 -19.56 -0.02
CA ALA A 179 20.18 -21.00 0.14
C ALA A 179 18.86 -21.50 0.74
N GLN A 180 18.33 -20.80 1.76
CA GLN A 180 17.02 -21.10 2.36
C GLN A 180 15.90 -20.94 1.32
N ALA A 181 15.89 -19.84 0.57
CA ALA A 181 14.90 -19.58 -0.46
C ALA A 181 14.95 -20.62 -1.59
N LEU A 182 16.15 -21.02 -2.02
CA LEU A 182 16.33 -22.07 -3.03
C LEU A 182 15.85 -23.44 -2.55
N ASN A 183 16.10 -23.81 -1.30
CA ASN A 183 15.61 -25.04 -0.72
C ASN A 183 14.08 -25.06 -0.65
N LEU A 184 13.47 -23.99 -0.14
CA LEU A 184 12.02 -23.84 -0.11
C LEU A 184 11.44 -23.91 -1.54
N SER A 185 12.04 -23.20 -2.49
CA SER A 185 11.62 -23.21 -3.90
C SER A 185 11.62 -24.62 -4.49
N LYS A 186 12.66 -25.43 -4.21
CA LYS A 186 12.71 -26.84 -4.63
C LYS A 186 11.60 -27.68 -4.01
N GLU A 187 11.30 -27.47 -2.73
CA GLU A 187 10.24 -28.20 -2.04
C GLU A 187 8.86 -27.90 -2.61
N ILE A 188 8.56 -26.64 -2.94
CA ILE A 188 7.25 -26.21 -3.45
C ILE A 188 7.08 -26.41 -4.95
N SER A 189 8.18 -26.43 -5.73
CA SER A 189 8.11 -26.45 -7.21
C SER A 189 7.45 -27.69 -7.80
N THR A 190 7.43 -28.80 -7.05
CA THR A 190 6.83 -30.08 -7.48
C THR A 190 5.50 -30.39 -6.80
N LYS A 191 4.97 -29.45 -6.00
CA LYS A 191 3.76 -29.64 -5.17
C LYS A 191 2.74 -28.54 -5.44
N THR A 192 1.47 -28.84 -5.24
CA THR A 192 0.45 -27.80 -5.13
C THR A 192 0.62 -27.10 -3.79
N SER A 193 0.99 -25.84 -3.84
CA SER A 193 1.19 -25.04 -2.63
C SER A 193 -0.12 -24.40 -2.17
N VAL A 194 -0.43 -24.55 -0.90
CA VAL A 194 -1.56 -23.89 -0.23
C VAL A 194 -1.00 -22.99 0.85
N ILE A 195 -1.35 -21.71 0.79
CA ILE A 195 -0.90 -20.71 1.76
C ILE A 195 -2.07 -20.37 2.68
N TYR A 196 -1.88 -20.59 3.96
CA TYR A 196 -2.84 -20.21 5.01
C TYR A 196 -2.36 -18.93 5.67
N GLY A 197 -3.24 -17.93 5.71
CA GLY A 197 -3.01 -16.70 6.47
C GLY A 197 -4.00 -16.60 7.62
N GLY A 198 -3.57 -16.03 8.75
CA GLY A 198 -4.48 -15.65 9.84
C GLY A 198 -5.32 -14.43 9.45
N THR A 199 -6.54 -14.33 9.96
CA THR A 199 -7.28 -13.06 9.87
C THR A 199 -6.58 -12.02 10.78
N PRO A 200 -6.40 -10.80 10.29
CA PRO A 200 -6.93 -10.17 9.09
C PRO A 200 -5.98 -10.16 7.86
N SER A 201 -4.87 -10.90 7.88
CA SER A 201 -3.79 -10.83 6.87
C SER A 201 -4.01 -11.67 5.59
N VAL A 202 -5.22 -12.12 5.31
CA VAL A 202 -5.52 -13.05 4.18
C VAL A 202 -5.17 -12.48 2.80
N SER A 203 -5.02 -11.18 2.67
CA SER A 203 -4.72 -10.50 1.40
C SER A 203 -3.34 -10.83 0.82
N TYR A 204 -2.42 -11.34 1.61
CA TYR A 204 -1.04 -11.62 1.19
C TYR A 204 -0.91 -12.83 0.26
N THR A 205 -1.89 -13.70 0.20
CA THR A 205 -1.87 -14.87 -0.69
C THR A 205 -1.76 -14.51 -2.17
N HIS A 206 -2.21 -13.33 -2.56
CA HIS A 206 -2.13 -12.83 -3.94
C HIS A 206 -0.76 -12.27 -4.34
N LEU A 207 0.08 -11.89 -3.38
CA LEU A 207 1.42 -11.36 -3.66
C LEU A 207 2.48 -12.44 -3.85
N THR A 208 2.26 -13.62 -3.32
CA THR A 208 3.27 -14.68 -3.26
C THR A 208 3.14 -15.68 -4.41
N LEU A 209 2.02 -15.73 -5.10
CA LEU A 209 1.88 -16.54 -6.29
C LEU A 209 2.49 -15.80 -7.48
N PRO A 210 3.55 -16.31 -8.11
CA PRO A 210 3.97 -15.79 -9.39
C PRO A 210 2.78 -15.92 -10.34
N THR A 211 2.44 -14.84 -11.03
CA THR A 211 1.46 -14.89 -12.11
C THR A 211 2.07 -15.73 -13.23
N ILE A 212 1.95 -17.05 -13.13
CA ILE A 212 2.28 -17.98 -14.20
C ILE A 212 1.04 -18.03 -15.11
N TYR A 213 0.73 -16.91 -15.73
CA TYR A 213 -0.13 -16.85 -16.90
C TYR A 213 0.36 -15.73 -17.80
N SER A 214 1.40 -16.07 -18.54
CA SER A 214 1.65 -15.49 -19.85
C SER A 214 2.08 -16.64 -20.75
N VAL A 215 1.13 -17.27 -21.38
CA VAL A 215 1.32 -17.96 -22.64
C VAL A 215 0.56 -17.16 -23.66
#